data_a525246eca82dc2237d5c7f70c1bf0fa
#
_entry.id   a525246eca82dc2237d5c7f70c1bf0fa
#
_cell.length_a   1.000
_cell.length_b   1.000
_cell.length_c   1.000
_cell.angle_alpha   90.00
_cell.angle_beta   90.00
_cell.angle_gamma   90.00
#
_symmetry.space_group_name_H-M   'P 1'
#
loop_
_entity.id
_entity.type
_entity.pdbx_description
1 polymer ?
#
loop_
_entity_poly.entity_id
_entity_poly.type
_entity_poly.pdbx_seq_one_letter_code
_entity_poly.pdbx_strand_id
1 'polypeptide(L)'
;MLRISIDGATRRNGKPNCVAAGGVFIQHIEDDKIVMTKTRSNYEHASTNQRGELLALLTALDYVHAAKQEAHIITDSEYLFNAMTKNWCDRWVHNNWKTAAGEPVKNADLWFAIYQAVSKCEEISFYHIKGHVIPFGRVTADYLLEFDPDGFDLYNEARKKFGVVAPTKAKVIEAAQELSVKNNGFRLSDDLFKEFVVANVVADAIATKVVDAADRNI
;
A
#
# COMPACT_ATOMS: atom_id res chain seq x y z
N MET A 1 -9.44 -1.69 -15.73
CA MET A 1 -8.63 -2.32 -14.67
C MET A 1 -8.47 -1.40 -13.47
N LEU A 2 -8.12 -1.95 -12.32
CA LEU A 2 -7.79 -1.17 -11.12
C LEU A 2 -6.28 -1.10 -10.91
N ARG A 3 -5.78 0.07 -10.51
CA ARG A 3 -4.45 0.24 -9.95
C ARG A 3 -4.61 0.72 -8.52
N ILE A 4 -4.08 -0.03 -7.55
CA ILE A 4 -4.33 0.21 -6.14
C ILE A 4 -3.01 0.28 -5.39
N SER A 5 -2.70 1.44 -4.83
CA SER A 5 -1.56 1.60 -3.92
C SER A 5 -2.02 1.47 -2.48
N ILE A 6 -1.27 0.73 -1.72
CA ILE A 6 -1.52 0.45 -0.30
C ILE A 6 -0.31 0.80 0.54
N ASP A 7 -0.56 1.30 1.75
CA ASP A 7 0.48 1.62 2.73
C ASP A 7 -0.07 1.50 4.15
N GLY A 8 0.81 1.30 5.11
CA GLY A 8 0.50 1.21 6.53
C GLY A 8 1.16 2.33 7.33
N ALA A 9 0.45 2.88 8.30
CA ALA A 9 1.00 3.83 9.25
C ALA A 9 0.71 3.41 10.69
N THR A 10 1.56 3.85 11.62
CA THR A 10 1.36 3.57 13.05
C THR A 10 1.78 4.74 13.92
N ARG A 11 1.14 4.84 15.08
CA ARG A 11 1.58 5.68 16.20
C ARG A 11 1.87 4.81 17.40
N ARG A 12 2.98 5.10 18.10
CA ARG A 12 3.43 4.37 19.30
C ARG A 12 3.65 2.87 19.06
N ASN A 13 4.19 2.50 17.89
CA ASN A 13 4.44 1.10 17.52
C ASN A 13 5.09 0.29 18.65
N GLY A 14 4.52 -0.88 18.97
CA GLY A 14 4.99 -1.76 20.02
C GLY A 14 4.59 -1.35 21.45
N LYS A 15 3.78 -0.29 21.64
CA LYS A 15 3.22 0.09 22.94
C LYS A 15 1.76 -0.36 23.07
N PRO A 16 1.23 -0.56 24.31
CA PRO A 16 -0.15 -1.01 24.52
C PRO A 16 -1.22 -0.11 23.89
N ASN A 17 -0.94 1.19 23.79
CA ASN A 17 -1.83 2.18 23.17
C ASN A 17 -1.43 2.51 21.71
N CYS A 18 -0.79 1.58 21.03
CA CYS A 18 -0.48 1.71 19.61
C CYS A 18 -1.75 1.75 18.77
N VAL A 19 -1.75 2.59 17.75
CA VAL A 19 -2.75 2.58 16.67
C VAL A 19 -2.03 2.31 15.37
N ALA A 20 -2.60 1.43 14.55
CA ALA A 20 -2.14 1.20 13.18
C ALA A 20 -3.29 1.43 12.20
N ALA A 21 -3.01 2.01 11.07
CA ALA A 21 -3.98 2.25 10.01
C ALA A 21 -3.42 1.80 8.65
N GLY A 22 -4.31 1.35 7.78
CA GLY A 22 -4.05 1.10 6.38
C GLY A 22 -4.66 2.19 5.51
N GLY A 23 -3.90 2.70 4.56
CA GLY A 23 -4.33 3.63 3.51
C GLY A 23 -4.38 2.93 2.16
N VAL A 24 -5.42 3.21 1.39
CA VAL A 24 -5.66 2.61 0.07
C VAL A 24 -6.02 3.71 -0.91
N PHE A 25 -5.23 3.86 -1.96
CA PHE A 25 -5.50 4.76 -3.07
C PHE A 25 -5.83 3.95 -4.32
N ILE A 26 -7.02 4.14 -4.86
CA ILE A 26 -7.59 3.37 -5.96
C ILE A 26 -7.71 4.26 -7.19
N GLN A 27 -7.18 3.78 -8.32
CA GLN A 27 -7.29 4.41 -9.62
C GLN A 27 -8.03 3.46 -10.56
N HIS A 28 -9.11 3.93 -11.17
CA HIS A 28 -9.75 3.24 -12.28
C HIS A 28 -9.09 3.65 -13.58
N ILE A 29 -8.63 2.66 -14.33
CA ILE A 29 -7.88 2.87 -15.58
C ILE A 29 -8.72 2.34 -16.74
N GLU A 30 -8.97 3.21 -17.72
CA GLU A 30 -9.61 2.90 -19.00
C GLU A 30 -8.76 3.52 -20.12
N ASP A 31 -8.42 2.74 -21.13
CA ASP A 31 -7.58 3.18 -22.26
C ASP A 31 -6.30 3.90 -21.80
N ASP A 32 -5.60 3.30 -20.82
CA ASP A 32 -4.37 3.81 -20.18
C ASP A 32 -4.53 5.19 -19.47
N LYS A 33 -5.77 5.62 -19.23
CA LYS A 33 -6.05 6.88 -18.53
C LYS A 33 -6.73 6.62 -17.20
N ILE A 34 -6.40 7.44 -16.21
CA ILE A 34 -7.12 7.48 -14.95
C ILE A 34 -8.44 8.20 -15.19
N VAL A 35 -9.56 7.47 -15.08
CA VAL A 35 -10.91 8.02 -15.25
C VAL A 35 -11.59 8.33 -13.92
N MET A 36 -11.15 7.71 -12.84
CA MET A 36 -11.68 7.95 -11.50
C MET A 36 -10.64 7.57 -10.45
N THR A 37 -10.63 8.29 -9.33
CA THR A 37 -9.89 7.90 -8.14
C THR A 37 -10.81 7.75 -6.94
N LYS A 38 -10.40 6.90 -5.99
CA LYS A 38 -11.07 6.73 -4.69
C LYS A 38 -10.06 6.43 -3.61
N THR A 39 -10.41 6.80 -2.39
CA THR A 39 -9.64 6.45 -1.20
C THR A 39 -10.42 5.49 -0.32
N ARG A 40 -9.72 4.62 0.40
CA ARG A 40 -10.25 3.77 1.46
C ARG A 40 -9.24 3.69 2.59
N SER A 41 -9.71 3.37 3.75
CA SER A 41 -8.84 3.18 4.92
C SER A 41 -9.49 2.29 5.95
N ASN A 42 -8.66 1.74 6.82
CA ASN A 42 -9.08 1.00 8.01
C ASN A 42 -8.06 1.24 9.12
N TYR A 43 -8.42 1.01 10.38
CA TYR A 43 -7.50 1.13 11.50
C TYR A 43 -7.83 0.15 12.62
N GLU A 44 -6.85 -0.09 13.48
CA GLU A 44 -6.95 -1.00 14.62
C GLU A 44 -6.15 -0.44 15.81
N HIS A 45 -6.73 -0.53 17.00
CA HIS A 45 -6.05 -0.22 18.26
C HIS A 45 -5.20 -1.39 18.75
N ALA A 46 -4.23 -1.12 19.63
CA ALA A 46 -3.30 -2.11 20.19
C ALA A 46 -2.57 -2.94 19.13
N SER A 47 -2.12 -2.28 18.06
CA SER A 47 -1.69 -2.89 16.82
C SER A 47 -0.22 -2.57 16.46
N THR A 48 0.25 -2.99 15.29
CA THR A 48 1.62 -2.78 14.80
C THR A 48 1.62 -2.26 13.36
N ASN A 49 2.76 -1.68 12.92
CA ASN A 49 2.88 -1.22 11.53
C ASN A 49 2.56 -2.33 10.51
N GLN A 50 3.07 -3.55 10.74
CA GLN A 50 2.77 -4.69 9.86
C GLN A 50 1.27 -4.99 9.75
N ARG A 51 0.51 -4.81 10.85
CA ARG A 51 -0.95 -4.98 10.78
C ARG A 51 -1.60 -3.86 9.98
N GLY A 52 -1.10 -2.63 10.04
CA GLY A 52 -1.56 -1.52 9.19
C GLY A 52 -1.44 -1.86 7.70
N GLU A 53 -0.29 -2.39 7.29
CA GLU A 53 -0.07 -2.88 5.91
C GLU A 53 -1.06 -3.99 5.50
N LEU A 54 -1.30 -4.95 6.39
CA LEU A 54 -2.24 -6.04 6.13
C LEU A 54 -3.70 -5.57 6.09
N LEU A 55 -4.08 -4.61 6.92
CA LEU A 55 -5.38 -3.96 6.87
C LEU A 55 -5.59 -3.20 5.56
N ALA A 56 -4.56 -2.51 5.06
CA ALA A 56 -4.62 -1.87 3.75
C ALA A 56 -4.85 -2.88 2.64
N LEU A 57 -4.11 -4.00 2.63
CA LEU A 57 -4.30 -5.06 1.65
C LEU A 57 -5.71 -5.66 1.72
N LEU A 58 -6.20 -6.00 2.91
CA LEU A 58 -7.54 -6.57 3.07
C LEU A 58 -8.63 -5.61 2.55
N THR A 59 -8.50 -4.32 2.87
CA THR A 59 -9.41 -3.27 2.38
C THR A 59 -9.36 -3.14 0.85
N ALA A 60 -8.17 -3.25 0.25
CA ALA A 60 -8.02 -3.25 -1.20
C ALA A 60 -8.68 -4.47 -1.85
N LEU A 61 -8.48 -5.67 -1.29
CA LEU A 61 -9.07 -6.90 -1.81
C LEU A 61 -10.60 -6.91 -1.73
N ASP A 62 -11.19 -6.37 -0.67
CA ASP A 62 -12.64 -6.20 -0.56
C ASP A 62 -13.17 -5.30 -1.70
N TYR A 63 -12.43 -4.25 -2.03
CA TYR A 63 -12.79 -3.37 -3.15
C TYR A 63 -12.67 -4.09 -4.50
N VAL A 64 -11.57 -4.82 -4.73
CA VAL A 64 -11.34 -5.59 -5.98
C VAL A 64 -12.46 -6.62 -6.18
N HIS A 65 -12.79 -7.37 -5.12
CA HIS A 65 -13.87 -8.35 -5.16
C HIS A 65 -15.22 -7.71 -5.52
N ALA A 66 -15.56 -6.57 -4.92
CA ALA A 66 -16.81 -5.86 -5.22
C ALA A 66 -16.84 -5.28 -6.65
N ALA A 67 -15.70 -4.81 -7.15
CA ALA A 67 -15.56 -4.22 -8.47
C ALA A 67 -15.56 -5.26 -9.61
N LYS A 68 -15.16 -6.51 -9.34
CA LYS A 68 -14.99 -7.60 -10.30
C LYS A 68 -14.12 -7.18 -11.49
N GLN A 69 -12.96 -6.64 -11.21
CA GLN A 69 -12.00 -6.16 -12.19
C GLN A 69 -10.62 -6.68 -11.89
N GLU A 70 -9.80 -6.84 -12.94
CA GLU A 70 -8.36 -7.02 -12.81
C GLU A 70 -7.75 -5.89 -11.97
N ALA A 71 -6.80 -6.24 -11.09
CA ALA A 71 -6.17 -5.29 -10.21
C ALA A 71 -4.65 -5.44 -10.13
N HIS A 72 -3.95 -4.30 -10.21
CA HIS A 72 -2.54 -4.16 -9.89
C HIS A 72 -2.42 -3.55 -8.50
N ILE A 73 -1.88 -4.30 -7.54
CA ILE A 73 -1.66 -3.85 -6.17
C ILE A 73 -0.19 -3.47 -5.99
N ILE A 74 0.04 -2.23 -5.59
CA ILE A 74 1.35 -1.63 -5.39
C ILE A 74 1.59 -1.44 -3.89
N THR A 75 2.72 -1.90 -3.38
CA THR A 75 3.12 -1.76 -1.98
C THR A 75 4.61 -1.52 -1.85
N ASP A 76 5.05 -0.84 -0.80
CA ASP A 76 6.45 -0.73 -0.41
C ASP A 76 6.83 -1.73 0.71
N SER A 77 5.86 -2.49 1.21
CA SER A 77 6.07 -3.55 2.19
C SER A 77 6.67 -4.80 1.54
N GLU A 78 7.99 -4.97 1.67
CA GLU A 78 8.67 -6.17 1.17
C GLU A 78 8.12 -7.46 1.82
N TYR A 79 7.72 -7.38 3.09
CA TYR A 79 7.10 -8.51 3.80
C TYR A 79 5.80 -8.95 3.14
N LEU A 80 4.90 -8.01 2.87
CA LEU A 80 3.62 -8.27 2.22
C LEU A 80 3.83 -8.78 0.79
N PHE A 81 4.65 -8.09 0.00
CA PHE A 81 4.97 -8.47 -1.37
C PHE A 81 5.52 -9.90 -1.46
N ASN A 82 6.49 -10.25 -0.61
CA ASN A 82 7.08 -11.59 -0.58
C ASN A 82 6.06 -12.65 -0.15
N ALA A 83 5.19 -12.36 0.81
CA ALA A 83 4.18 -13.30 1.25
C ALA A 83 3.20 -13.66 0.12
N MET A 84 2.81 -12.66 -0.67
CA MET A 84 1.88 -12.84 -1.79
C MET A 84 2.51 -13.47 -3.03
N THR A 85 3.77 -13.09 -3.36
CA THR A 85 4.40 -13.52 -4.62
C THR A 85 5.27 -14.77 -4.49
N LYS A 86 5.69 -15.15 -3.27
CA LYS A 86 6.53 -16.33 -3.00
C LYS A 86 5.76 -17.48 -2.37
N ASN A 87 4.44 -17.52 -2.52
CA ASN A 87 3.55 -18.59 -2.03
C ASN A 87 3.70 -18.86 -0.52
N TRP A 88 3.93 -17.81 0.30
CA TRP A 88 4.03 -18.01 1.75
C TRP A 88 2.69 -18.39 2.35
N CYS A 89 1.61 -17.76 1.90
CA CYS A 89 0.26 -18.05 2.38
C CYS A 89 -0.12 -19.52 2.14
N ASP A 90 0.15 -20.08 0.96
CA ASP A 90 -0.13 -21.48 0.66
C ASP A 90 0.67 -22.41 1.57
N ARG A 91 1.96 -22.11 1.80
CA ARG A 91 2.78 -22.89 2.73
C ARG A 91 2.26 -22.82 4.16
N TRP A 92 1.80 -21.65 4.62
CA TRP A 92 1.23 -21.49 5.96
C TRP A 92 -0.08 -22.28 6.12
N VAL A 93 -0.95 -22.24 5.11
CA VAL A 93 -2.18 -23.06 5.09
C VAL A 93 -1.84 -24.54 5.21
N HIS A 94 -0.93 -25.06 4.40
CA HIS A 94 -0.51 -26.48 4.44
C HIS A 94 0.18 -26.85 5.76
N ASN A 95 0.81 -25.91 6.45
CA ASN A 95 1.46 -26.12 7.75
C ASN A 95 0.63 -25.67 8.94
N ASN A 96 -0.70 -25.65 8.81
CA ASN A 96 -1.63 -25.24 9.87
C ASN A 96 -1.27 -23.89 10.53
N TRP A 97 -0.94 -22.90 9.72
CA TRP A 97 -0.55 -21.54 10.13
C TRP A 97 0.68 -21.49 11.05
N LYS A 98 1.63 -22.38 10.82
CA LYS A 98 2.93 -22.40 11.47
C LYS A 98 4.05 -22.09 10.50
N THR A 99 5.10 -21.46 11.03
CA THR A 99 6.36 -21.24 10.28
C THR A 99 7.11 -22.56 10.11
N ALA A 100 8.17 -22.56 9.30
CA ALA A 100 9.06 -23.71 9.16
C ALA A 100 9.71 -24.14 10.50
N ALA A 101 9.85 -23.22 11.44
CA ALA A 101 10.37 -23.49 12.79
C ALA A 101 9.29 -24.02 13.75
N GLY A 102 8.04 -24.22 13.28
CA GLY A 102 6.92 -24.70 14.10
C GLY A 102 6.19 -23.64 14.93
N GLU A 103 6.65 -22.39 14.89
CA GLU A 103 6.05 -21.27 15.59
C GLU A 103 4.79 -20.76 14.87
N PRO A 104 3.79 -20.23 15.58
CA PRO A 104 2.63 -19.60 14.94
C PRO A 104 3.04 -18.48 13.98
N VAL A 105 2.40 -18.41 12.83
CA VAL A 105 2.60 -17.31 11.88
C VAL A 105 2.14 -16.01 12.53
N LYS A 106 2.98 -14.99 12.50
CA LYS A 106 2.64 -13.65 13.02
C LYS A 106 1.49 -13.06 12.20
N ASN A 107 0.50 -12.47 12.88
CA ASN A 107 -0.71 -11.90 12.26
C ASN A 107 -1.50 -12.94 11.43
N ALA A 108 -1.52 -14.21 11.86
CA ALA A 108 -2.19 -15.29 11.16
C ALA A 108 -3.69 -15.01 10.92
N ASP A 109 -4.34 -14.28 11.82
CA ASP A 109 -5.73 -13.82 11.71
C ASP A 109 -5.97 -12.99 10.43
N LEU A 110 -5.15 -11.97 10.21
CA LEU A 110 -5.23 -11.13 9.00
C LEU A 110 -4.79 -11.90 7.76
N TRP A 111 -3.72 -12.69 7.85
CA TRP A 111 -3.29 -13.50 6.71
C TRP A 111 -4.32 -14.52 6.26
N PHE A 112 -5.04 -15.13 7.20
CA PHE A 112 -6.14 -16.04 6.87
C PHE A 112 -7.27 -15.30 6.14
N ALA A 113 -7.66 -14.10 6.63
CA ALA A 113 -8.67 -13.28 5.98
C ALA A 113 -8.21 -12.85 4.56
N ILE A 114 -6.95 -12.44 4.40
CA ILE A 114 -6.35 -12.08 3.11
C ILE A 114 -6.37 -13.28 2.15
N TYR A 115 -5.96 -14.46 2.60
CA TYR A 115 -5.97 -15.67 1.79
C TYR A 115 -7.37 -15.99 1.24
N GLN A 116 -8.38 -15.87 2.11
CA GLN A 116 -9.79 -16.05 1.70
C GLN A 116 -10.26 -14.93 0.76
N ALA A 117 -9.81 -13.69 0.94
CA ALA A 117 -10.20 -12.58 0.09
C ALA A 117 -9.61 -12.70 -1.32
N VAL A 118 -8.32 -13.06 -1.43
CA VAL A 118 -7.64 -13.28 -2.72
C VAL A 118 -8.34 -14.33 -3.56
N SER A 119 -8.80 -15.43 -2.95
CA SER A 119 -9.49 -16.51 -3.68
C SER A 119 -10.83 -16.09 -4.29
N LYS A 120 -11.38 -14.93 -3.90
CA LYS A 120 -12.63 -14.37 -4.42
C LYS A 120 -12.40 -13.34 -5.53
N CYS A 121 -11.17 -12.91 -5.74
CA CYS A 121 -10.81 -11.93 -6.76
C CYS A 121 -10.45 -12.66 -8.07
N GLU A 122 -10.68 -12.00 -9.20
CA GLU A 122 -10.43 -12.59 -10.53
C GLU A 122 -8.91 -12.63 -10.81
N GLU A 123 -8.32 -11.50 -11.16
CA GLU A 123 -6.91 -11.39 -11.50
C GLU A 123 -6.24 -10.29 -10.68
N ILE A 124 -5.18 -10.66 -9.96
CA ILE A 124 -4.41 -9.73 -9.13
C ILE A 124 -2.92 -9.90 -9.40
N SER A 125 -2.28 -8.79 -9.74
CA SER A 125 -0.82 -8.69 -9.84
C SER A 125 -0.27 -7.81 -8.72
N PHE A 126 0.84 -8.21 -8.10
CA PHE A 126 1.51 -7.45 -7.06
C PHE A 126 2.80 -6.82 -7.58
N TYR A 127 3.05 -5.57 -7.18
CA TYR A 127 4.23 -4.80 -7.52
C TYR A 127 4.86 -4.22 -6.26
N HIS A 128 6.17 -4.39 -6.14
CA HIS A 128 6.94 -3.76 -5.07
C HIS A 128 7.62 -2.49 -5.58
N ILE A 129 7.54 -1.43 -4.80
CA ILE A 129 8.31 -0.20 -5.01
C ILE A 129 9.06 0.17 -3.72
N LYS A 130 10.00 1.10 -3.83
CA LYS A 130 10.61 1.71 -2.64
C LYS A 130 9.72 2.83 -2.13
N GLY A 131 9.29 2.74 -0.87
CA GLY A 131 8.57 3.82 -0.21
C GLY A 131 9.44 5.04 0.11
N HIS A 132 8.80 6.17 0.37
CA HIS A 132 9.42 7.45 0.77
C HIS A 132 10.48 7.98 -0.21
N VAL A 133 10.37 7.66 -1.49
CA VAL A 133 11.27 8.15 -2.55
C VAL A 133 11.12 9.65 -2.74
N ILE A 134 9.90 10.15 -2.61
CA ILE A 134 9.58 11.57 -2.69
C ILE A 134 9.12 12.04 -1.30
N PRO A 135 9.84 12.98 -0.67
CA PRO A 135 9.33 13.57 0.57
C PRO A 135 8.10 14.41 0.27
N PHE A 136 6.95 14.02 0.80
CA PHE A 136 5.71 14.78 0.75
C PHE A 136 5.40 15.34 2.14
N GLY A 137 5.05 16.63 2.23
CA GLY A 137 4.80 17.26 3.52
C GLY A 137 3.48 16.80 4.12
N ARG A 138 3.50 16.35 5.38
CA ARG A 138 2.31 15.90 6.12
C ARG A 138 1.19 16.95 6.15
N VAL A 139 1.53 18.20 6.46
CA VAL A 139 0.55 19.30 6.52
C VAL A 139 -0.12 19.53 5.17
N THR A 140 0.64 19.42 4.06
CA THR A 140 0.10 19.55 2.71
C THR A 140 -0.84 18.38 2.37
N ALA A 141 -0.46 17.16 2.76
CA ALA A 141 -1.28 15.98 2.53
C ALA A 141 -2.59 16.03 3.32
N ASP A 142 -2.54 16.40 4.60
CA ASP A 142 -3.73 16.57 5.45
C ASP A 142 -4.69 17.60 4.86
N TYR A 143 -4.16 18.75 4.44
CA TYR A 143 -4.95 19.82 3.84
C TYR A 143 -5.62 19.38 2.54
N LEU A 144 -4.87 18.76 1.62
CA LEU A 144 -5.42 18.30 0.35
C LEU A 144 -6.49 17.22 0.55
N LEU A 145 -6.27 16.25 1.44
CA LEU A 145 -7.24 15.20 1.73
C LEU A 145 -8.50 15.71 2.44
N GLU A 146 -8.49 16.90 3.03
CA GLU A 146 -9.69 17.52 3.60
C GLU A 146 -10.67 17.97 2.50
N PHE A 147 -10.15 18.50 1.40
CA PHE A 147 -10.94 19.03 0.27
C PHE A 147 -11.06 18.05 -0.91
N ASP A 148 -10.26 17.00 -0.92
CA ASP A 148 -10.17 16.01 -1.98
C ASP A 148 -10.32 14.59 -1.41
N PRO A 149 -11.54 14.18 -1.05
CA PRO A 149 -11.78 12.88 -0.44
C PRO A 149 -11.43 11.69 -1.38
N ASP A 150 -11.36 11.92 -2.68
CA ASP A 150 -11.00 10.91 -3.68
C ASP A 150 -9.49 10.86 -4.00
N GLY A 151 -8.69 11.76 -3.40
CA GLY A 151 -7.23 11.78 -3.51
C GLY A 151 -6.66 12.25 -4.85
N PHE A 152 -7.49 12.77 -5.77
CA PHE A 152 -7.05 13.15 -7.12
C PHE A 152 -6.14 14.39 -7.12
N ASP A 153 -6.48 15.42 -6.35
CA ASP A 153 -5.67 16.63 -6.22
C ASP A 153 -4.35 16.34 -5.52
N LEU A 154 -4.39 15.50 -4.47
CA LEU A 154 -3.18 15.03 -3.78
C LEU A 154 -2.25 14.27 -4.74
N TYR A 155 -2.81 13.42 -5.59
CA TYR A 155 -2.07 12.71 -6.63
C TYR A 155 -1.43 13.67 -7.64
N ASN A 156 -2.16 14.67 -8.12
CA ASN A 156 -1.64 15.66 -9.05
C ASN A 156 -0.52 16.51 -8.45
N GLU A 157 -0.64 16.92 -7.19
CA GLU A 157 0.42 17.65 -6.48
C GLU A 157 1.65 16.77 -6.23
N ALA A 158 1.48 15.50 -5.91
CA ALA A 158 2.60 14.55 -5.79
C ALA A 158 3.32 14.35 -7.14
N ARG A 159 2.59 14.22 -8.27
CA ARG A 159 3.16 14.16 -9.62
C ARG A 159 3.97 15.42 -9.95
N LYS A 160 3.42 16.58 -9.69
CA LYS A 160 4.11 17.87 -9.91
C LYS A 160 5.38 17.95 -9.09
N LYS A 161 5.32 17.58 -7.81
CA LYS A 161 6.49 17.56 -6.93
C LYS A 161 7.56 16.57 -7.40
N PHE A 162 7.15 15.40 -7.87
CA PHE A 162 8.07 14.42 -8.44
C PHE A 162 8.78 14.92 -9.68
N GLY A 163 8.09 15.63 -10.57
CA GLY A 163 8.66 16.23 -11.81
C GLY A 163 9.70 17.32 -11.58
N VAL A 164 9.71 17.95 -10.38
CA VAL A 164 10.68 19.00 -10.00
C VAL A 164 11.79 18.48 -9.08
N VAL A 165 12.07 17.19 -9.08
CA VAL A 165 13.11 16.60 -8.22
C VAL A 165 14.51 17.06 -8.66
N ALA A 166 15.28 17.60 -7.72
CA ALA A 166 16.65 18.07 -7.95
C ALA A 166 17.59 16.92 -8.42
N PRO A 167 18.63 17.22 -9.20
CA PRO A 167 19.58 16.22 -9.72
C PRO A 167 20.20 15.30 -8.64
N THR A 168 20.41 15.81 -7.43
CA THR A 168 20.89 15.03 -6.29
C THR A 168 19.92 13.94 -5.84
N LYS A 169 18.62 14.10 -6.12
CA LYS A 169 17.58 13.10 -5.83
C LYS A 169 17.36 12.12 -6.98
N ALA A 170 17.84 12.41 -8.18
CA ALA A 170 17.76 11.50 -9.32
C ALA A 170 18.43 10.14 -9.01
N LYS A 171 19.58 10.15 -8.34
CA LYS A 171 20.27 8.93 -7.86
C LYS A 171 19.44 8.12 -6.86
N VAL A 172 18.66 8.78 -6.01
CA VAL A 172 17.75 8.10 -5.06
C VAL A 172 16.62 7.41 -5.82
N ILE A 173 16.10 8.05 -6.84
CA ILE A 173 15.04 7.49 -7.70
C ILE A 173 15.58 6.28 -8.49
N GLU A 174 16.77 6.41 -9.06
CA GLU A 174 17.43 5.31 -9.77
C GLU A 174 17.67 4.10 -8.86
N ALA A 175 18.24 4.31 -7.68
CA ALA A 175 18.42 3.25 -6.68
C ALA A 175 17.10 2.62 -6.21
N ALA A 176 16.04 3.43 -6.11
CA ALA A 176 14.69 2.94 -5.78
C ALA A 176 14.13 2.06 -6.90
N GLN A 177 14.36 2.41 -8.16
CA GLN A 177 13.96 1.60 -9.30
C GLN A 177 14.77 0.31 -9.40
N GLU A 178 16.08 0.34 -9.11
CA GLU A 178 16.91 -0.88 -9.04
C GLU A 178 16.39 -1.85 -7.96
N LEU A 179 16.00 -1.34 -6.79
CA LEU A 179 15.39 -2.17 -5.75
C LEU A 179 14.06 -2.78 -6.21
N SER A 180 13.25 -1.99 -6.91
CA SER A 180 12.01 -2.47 -7.52
C SER A 180 12.26 -3.60 -8.53
N VAL A 181 13.28 -3.48 -9.38
CA VAL A 181 13.71 -4.54 -10.31
C VAL A 181 14.11 -5.81 -9.55
N LYS A 182 14.89 -5.67 -8.49
CA LYS A 182 15.32 -6.82 -7.67
C LYS A 182 14.14 -7.61 -7.11
N ASN A 183 13.11 -6.92 -6.66
CA ASN A 183 11.95 -7.54 -6.02
C ASN A 183 10.94 -8.05 -7.05
N ASN A 184 10.60 -7.26 -8.06
CA ASN A 184 9.62 -7.65 -9.09
C ASN A 184 10.17 -8.66 -10.11
N GLY A 185 11.49 -8.77 -10.27
CA GLY A 185 12.13 -9.62 -11.28
C GLY A 185 12.17 -9.01 -12.68
N PHE A 186 11.63 -7.80 -12.88
CA PHE A 186 11.65 -7.06 -14.15
C PHE A 186 11.65 -5.56 -13.90
N ARG A 187 12.03 -4.77 -14.92
CA ARG A 187 12.03 -3.31 -14.86
C ARG A 187 10.67 -2.76 -15.31
N LEU A 188 10.05 -1.93 -14.47
CA LEU A 188 8.92 -1.10 -14.88
C LEU A 188 9.41 -0.02 -15.86
N SER A 189 8.55 0.41 -16.79
CA SER A 189 8.84 1.63 -17.55
C SER A 189 9.00 2.81 -16.61
N ASP A 190 9.81 3.80 -17.00
CA ASP A 190 10.07 4.95 -16.13
C ASP A 190 8.79 5.73 -15.78
N ASP A 191 7.85 5.80 -16.71
CA ASP A 191 6.58 6.47 -16.46
C ASP A 191 5.69 5.66 -15.50
N LEU A 192 5.59 4.35 -15.69
CA LEU A 192 4.81 3.49 -14.80
C LEU A 192 5.42 3.45 -13.38
N PHE A 193 6.74 3.41 -13.28
CA PHE A 193 7.44 3.49 -11.99
C PHE A 193 7.13 4.81 -11.27
N LYS A 194 7.17 5.93 -11.99
CA LYS A 194 6.80 7.25 -11.44
C LYS A 194 5.37 7.27 -10.94
N GLU A 195 4.44 6.75 -11.73
CA GLU A 195 3.02 6.66 -11.36
C GLU A 195 2.83 5.83 -10.07
N PHE A 196 3.53 4.72 -9.92
CA PHE A 196 3.46 3.88 -8.73
C PHE A 196 4.01 4.58 -7.48
N VAL A 197 5.16 5.26 -7.63
CA VAL A 197 5.75 6.04 -6.52
C VAL A 197 4.82 7.16 -6.08
N VAL A 198 4.22 7.88 -7.02
CA VAL A 198 3.27 8.97 -6.71
C VAL A 198 2.00 8.42 -6.03
N ALA A 199 1.46 7.32 -6.52
CA ALA A 199 0.29 6.70 -5.93
C ALA A 199 0.55 6.17 -4.49
N ASN A 200 1.76 5.66 -4.22
CA ASN A 200 2.15 5.25 -2.86
C ASN A 200 2.21 6.44 -1.89
N VAL A 201 2.71 7.60 -2.33
CA VAL A 201 2.67 8.83 -1.50
C VAL A 201 1.24 9.16 -1.05
N VAL A 202 0.25 8.97 -1.91
CA VAL A 202 -1.16 9.19 -1.56
C VAL A 202 -1.63 8.16 -0.54
N ALA A 203 -1.29 6.88 -0.73
CA ALA A 203 -1.65 5.82 0.22
C ALA A 203 -1.04 6.06 1.61
N ASP A 204 0.25 6.44 1.71
CA ASP A 204 0.92 6.83 2.95
C ASP A 204 0.22 8.03 3.62
N ALA A 205 -0.14 9.06 2.85
CA ALA A 205 -0.86 10.21 3.37
C ALA A 205 -2.23 9.84 3.96
N ILE A 206 -2.98 8.94 3.32
CA ILE A 206 -4.25 8.43 3.81
C ILE A 206 -4.05 7.66 5.12
N ALA A 207 -3.11 6.70 5.15
CA ALA A 207 -2.80 5.92 6.35
C ALA A 207 -2.40 6.82 7.53
N THR A 208 -1.53 7.80 7.26
CA THR A 208 -1.06 8.78 8.24
C THR A 208 -2.21 9.62 8.80
N LYS A 209 -3.08 10.16 7.95
CA LYS A 209 -4.25 10.94 8.38
C LYS A 209 -5.18 10.13 9.29
N VAL A 210 -5.46 8.89 8.91
CA VAL A 210 -6.36 8.01 9.67
C VAL A 210 -5.77 7.62 11.01
N VAL A 211 -4.49 7.24 11.06
CA VAL A 211 -3.84 6.87 12.33
C VAL A 211 -3.75 8.06 13.28
N ASP A 212 -3.55 9.28 12.76
CA ASP A 212 -3.50 10.49 13.59
C ASP A 212 -4.89 10.88 14.14
N ALA A 213 -5.94 10.68 13.33
CA ALA A 213 -7.31 10.90 13.80
C ALA A 213 -7.71 9.89 14.88
N ALA A 214 -7.39 8.61 14.68
CA ALA A 214 -7.65 7.56 15.66
C ALA A 214 -6.83 7.73 16.94
N ASP A 215 -5.58 8.20 16.84
CA ASP A 215 -4.68 8.43 17.96
C ASP A 215 -5.14 9.59 18.88
N ARG A 216 -5.81 10.60 18.34
CA ARG A 216 -6.35 11.74 19.11
C ARG A 216 -7.56 11.37 19.96
N ASN A 217 -8.17 10.22 19.68
CA ASN A 217 -9.36 9.75 20.38
C ASN A 217 -9.04 8.73 21.51
N ILE A 218 -7.76 8.57 21.85
CA ILE A 218 -7.26 7.75 22.97
C ILE A 218 -6.86 8.67 24.13
#